data_8afd35ec9e317444e5fb899aeeece38e
#
_entry.id   8afd35ec9e317444e5fb899aeeece38e
#
_cell.length_a   1.000
_cell.length_b   1.000
_cell.length_c   1.000
_cell.angle_alpha   90.00
_cell.angle_beta   90.00
_cell.angle_gamma   90.00
#
_symmetry.space_group_name_H-M   'P 1'
#
loop_
_entity.id
_entity.type
_entity.pdbx_description
1 polymer ?
#
loop_
_entity_poly.entity_id
_entity_poly.type
_entity_poly.pdbx_seq_one_letter_code
_entity_poly.pdbx_strand_id
1 'polypeptide(L)'
;MTTLRTPGPTIGVVGGGQLGRMLAEAAAPLGVEVVVLDPTPDCPAALVARDQIVADFDDEAGIRDLAERADILTFEIELADQNVMDRISEETGTPVHPKPSTLETIHDKLVQKRELEDAGVPVPPFRAVDDADDIRAAIDDYGAPVMLKARTGGYDGRGNVPVESKADAEDALESVAGPAMVESFVDFEREVSVIAVKGDDEVATFPLGENVHEDEILRETIVPARSSEAVTERAYDVARDVLEVMDGRGVYGIELFETTDGEILLNEIAPRPHNSGHWTIEGTQTSQFEQHVRAVLGWPLGSTALRSPTVMTNLLGDVEEEGPAQLGDIDEILETPGASLHWYGKHQARPLRKMGHVTVTADGDDDSVDDLLETARDLEAAVTFQP
;
A
#
# COMPACT_ATOMS: atom_id res chain seq x y z
N MET A 1 -9.85 -28.31 -6.45
CA MET A 1 -11.18 -28.03 -5.85
C MET A 1 -10.96 -27.45 -4.47
N THR A 2 -11.38 -26.22 -4.25
CA THR A 2 -11.33 -25.56 -2.94
C THR A 2 -12.40 -26.17 -2.04
N THR A 3 -12.03 -26.54 -0.80
CA THR A 3 -12.96 -27.12 0.16
C THR A 3 -12.91 -26.32 1.46
N LEU A 4 -14.04 -25.84 1.92
CA LEU A 4 -14.16 -25.22 3.24
C LEU A 4 -14.31 -26.30 4.31
N ARG A 5 -13.57 -26.14 5.38
CA ARG A 5 -13.61 -27.01 6.59
C ARG A 5 -13.71 -26.14 7.85
N THR A 6 -14.07 -26.74 8.96
CA THR A 6 -14.03 -26.07 10.27
C THR A 6 -13.24 -26.95 11.24
N PRO A 7 -12.17 -26.46 11.89
CA PRO A 7 -11.60 -25.11 11.70
C PRO A 7 -11.09 -24.91 10.26
N GLY A 8 -11.13 -23.66 9.79
CA GLY A 8 -10.60 -23.25 8.47
C GLY A 8 -9.08 -23.19 8.45
N PRO A 9 -8.50 -22.77 7.32
CA PRO A 9 -7.07 -22.46 7.29
C PRO A 9 -6.76 -21.23 8.15
N THR A 10 -5.55 -21.16 8.68
CA THR A 10 -5.05 -20.02 9.45
C THR A 10 -3.99 -19.29 8.67
N ILE A 11 -4.12 -17.97 8.54
CA ILE A 11 -3.10 -17.07 7.96
C ILE A 11 -2.37 -16.39 9.12
N GLY A 12 -1.05 -16.52 9.16
CA GLY A 12 -0.18 -15.74 10.03
C GLY A 12 0.23 -14.44 9.33
N VAL A 13 0.00 -13.31 9.95
CA VAL A 13 0.32 -11.99 9.40
C VAL A 13 1.39 -11.31 10.23
N VAL A 14 2.53 -10.97 9.63
CA VAL A 14 3.52 -10.09 10.24
C VAL A 14 3.07 -8.65 10.04
N GLY A 15 2.73 -8.00 11.14
CA GLY A 15 2.03 -6.72 11.22
C GLY A 15 0.57 -6.87 11.65
N GLY A 16 0.15 -6.00 12.56
CA GLY A 16 -1.20 -5.98 13.13
C GLY A 16 -1.85 -4.59 13.06
N GLY A 17 -1.44 -3.75 12.11
CA GLY A 17 -2.01 -2.44 11.88
C GLY A 17 -3.37 -2.49 11.19
N GLN A 18 -3.72 -1.38 10.51
CA GLN A 18 -5.02 -1.29 9.82
C GLN A 18 -5.18 -2.29 8.68
N LEU A 19 -4.09 -2.60 7.95
CA LEU A 19 -4.16 -3.55 6.84
C LEU A 19 -4.39 -4.97 7.36
N GLY A 20 -3.67 -5.38 8.41
CA GLY A 20 -3.87 -6.66 9.09
C GLY A 20 -5.29 -6.80 9.66
N ARG A 21 -5.85 -5.69 10.20
CA ARG A 21 -7.24 -5.66 10.65
C ARG A 21 -8.22 -5.91 9.50
N MET A 22 -8.14 -5.13 8.43
CA MET A 22 -9.04 -5.29 7.27
C MET A 22 -8.85 -6.65 6.57
N LEU A 23 -7.64 -7.22 6.63
CA LEU A 23 -7.38 -8.56 6.15
C LEU A 23 -8.14 -9.61 6.99
N ALA A 24 -8.10 -9.50 8.32
CA ALA A 24 -8.82 -10.40 9.22
C ALA A 24 -10.34 -10.25 9.05
N GLU A 25 -10.85 -9.03 8.88
CA GLU A 25 -12.26 -8.75 8.58
C GLU A 25 -12.70 -9.43 7.27
N ALA A 26 -11.87 -9.36 6.21
CA ALA A 26 -12.16 -10.00 4.92
C ALA A 26 -12.02 -11.54 4.95
N ALA A 27 -11.16 -12.07 5.80
CA ALA A 27 -10.93 -13.51 5.97
C ALA A 27 -12.10 -14.21 6.68
N ALA A 28 -12.72 -13.53 7.65
CA ALA A 28 -13.73 -14.12 8.51
C ALA A 28 -14.96 -14.70 7.77
N PRO A 29 -15.57 -14.04 6.78
CA PRO A 29 -16.69 -14.60 6.00
C PRO A 29 -16.30 -15.86 5.21
N LEU A 30 -15.02 -16.02 4.89
CA LEU A 30 -14.49 -17.20 4.19
C LEU A 30 -14.16 -18.35 5.14
N GLY A 31 -14.37 -18.18 6.46
CA GLY A 31 -14.03 -19.16 7.47
C GLY A 31 -12.52 -19.32 7.66
N VAL A 32 -11.73 -18.33 7.28
CA VAL A 32 -10.27 -18.27 7.44
C VAL A 32 -9.96 -17.56 8.75
N GLU A 33 -9.06 -18.14 9.54
CA GLU A 33 -8.60 -17.56 10.79
C GLU A 33 -7.32 -16.75 10.56
N VAL A 34 -7.15 -15.67 11.31
CA VAL A 34 -5.95 -14.81 11.23
C VAL A 34 -5.31 -14.71 12.60
N VAL A 35 -4.00 -14.96 12.66
CA VAL A 35 -3.14 -14.67 13.81
C VAL A 35 -2.16 -13.59 13.38
N VAL A 36 -1.98 -12.54 14.19
CA VAL A 36 -1.08 -11.44 13.87
C VAL A 36 0.12 -11.40 14.81
N LEU A 37 1.25 -10.92 14.29
CA LEU A 37 2.44 -10.58 15.07
C LEU A 37 2.67 -9.08 14.98
N ASP A 38 2.64 -8.35 16.10
CA ASP A 38 2.85 -6.91 16.14
C ASP A 38 3.46 -6.52 17.51
N PRO A 39 4.47 -5.63 17.55
CA PRO A 39 5.09 -5.20 18.81
C PRO A 39 4.15 -4.38 19.71
N THR A 40 3.07 -3.82 19.17
CA THR A 40 2.11 -3.03 19.94
C THR A 40 1.06 -3.95 20.56
N PRO A 41 1.00 -4.11 21.89
CA PRO A 41 -0.09 -4.84 22.52
C PRO A 41 -1.46 -4.25 22.15
N ASP A 42 -2.45 -5.12 21.98
CA ASP A 42 -3.80 -4.71 21.55
C ASP A 42 -3.78 -3.88 20.26
N CYS A 43 -2.98 -4.30 19.28
CA CYS A 43 -2.86 -3.65 17.97
C CYS A 43 -4.22 -3.58 17.24
N PRO A 44 -4.39 -2.73 16.22
CA PRO A 44 -5.65 -2.59 15.48
C PRO A 44 -6.28 -3.91 15.01
N ALA A 45 -5.47 -4.86 14.57
CA ALA A 45 -5.93 -6.17 14.11
C ALA A 45 -6.38 -7.10 15.27
N ALA A 46 -5.85 -6.91 16.49
CA ALA A 46 -6.17 -7.77 17.64
C ALA A 46 -7.67 -7.81 17.98
N LEU A 47 -8.42 -6.76 17.61
CA LEU A 47 -9.87 -6.69 17.82
C LEU A 47 -10.66 -7.72 17.00
N VAL A 48 -10.11 -8.20 15.88
CA VAL A 48 -10.81 -9.03 14.89
C VAL A 48 -10.02 -10.28 14.50
N ALA A 49 -8.72 -10.31 14.77
CA ALA A 49 -7.90 -11.50 14.64
C ALA A 49 -8.25 -12.54 15.71
N ARG A 50 -7.95 -13.80 15.44
CA ARG A 50 -8.13 -14.90 16.42
C ARG A 50 -7.19 -14.75 17.61
N ASP A 51 -5.95 -14.29 17.37
CA ASP A 51 -4.92 -14.12 18.40
C ASP A 51 -3.84 -13.14 17.95
N GLN A 52 -3.09 -12.61 18.91
CA GLN A 52 -1.93 -11.74 18.67
C GLN A 52 -0.69 -12.30 19.37
N ILE A 53 0.43 -12.33 18.67
CA ILE A 53 1.76 -12.53 19.23
C ILE A 53 2.40 -11.15 19.37
N VAL A 54 2.74 -10.76 20.60
CA VAL A 54 3.41 -9.47 20.86
C VAL A 54 4.91 -9.66 20.72
N ALA A 55 5.47 -9.27 19.58
CA ALA A 55 6.90 -9.40 19.26
C ALA A 55 7.28 -8.40 18.16
N ASP A 56 8.56 -8.06 18.05
CA ASP A 56 9.08 -7.22 16.97
C ASP A 56 9.01 -7.95 15.62
N PHE A 57 8.98 -7.18 14.51
CA PHE A 57 8.78 -7.72 13.14
C PHE A 57 9.96 -8.58 12.64
N ASP A 58 11.10 -8.53 13.34
CA ASP A 58 12.33 -9.30 13.10
C ASP A 58 12.60 -10.34 14.21
N ASP A 59 11.69 -10.47 15.19
CA ASP A 59 11.86 -11.45 16.29
C ASP A 59 11.68 -12.88 15.77
N GLU A 60 12.79 -13.62 15.70
CA GLU A 60 12.82 -15.00 15.20
C GLU A 60 11.90 -15.94 15.98
N ALA A 61 11.81 -15.77 17.30
CA ALA A 61 10.99 -16.64 18.14
C ALA A 61 9.49 -16.35 17.92
N GLY A 62 9.13 -15.09 17.81
CA GLY A 62 7.77 -14.66 17.49
C GLY A 62 7.31 -15.12 16.11
N ILE A 63 8.15 -14.95 15.07
CA ILE A 63 7.85 -15.39 13.71
C ILE A 63 7.73 -16.92 13.65
N ARG A 64 8.55 -17.65 14.41
CA ARG A 64 8.47 -19.12 14.52
C ARG A 64 7.16 -19.57 15.17
N ASP A 65 6.76 -18.94 16.30
CA ASP A 65 5.48 -19.23 16.95
C ASP A 65 4.30 -18.93 16.01
N LEU A 66 4.39 -17.83 15.24
CA LEU A 66 3.38 -17.52 14.22
C LEU A 66 3.32 -18.59 13.13
N ALA A 67 4.47 -19.05 12.61
CA ALA A 67 4.54 -20.08 11.58
C ALA A 67 4.02 -21.44 12.05
N GLU A 68 4.27 -21.80 13.32
CA GLU A 68 3.76 -23.05 13.90
C GLU A 68 2.23 -23.06 14.12
N ARG A 69 1.61 -21.87 14.18
CA ARG A 69 0.16 -21.70 14.33
C ARG A 69 -0.59 -21.47 13.01
N ALA A 70 0.13 -21.22 11.91
CA ALA A 70 -0.45 -20.85 10.64
C ALA A 70 -0.23 -21.94 9.57
N ASP A 71 -1.16 -22.03 8.62
CA ASP A 71 -0.99 -22.83 7.40
C ASP A 71 -0.15 -22.08 6.35
N ILE A 72 -0.11 -20.73 6.46
CA ILE A 72 0.62 -19.84 5.55
C ILE A 72 0.94 -18.53 6.25
N LEU A 73 2.08 -17.92 5.91
CA LEU A 73 2.47 -16.59 6.36
C LEU A 73 2.28 -15.54 5.26
N THR A 74 1.93 -14.35 5.68
CA THR A 74 1.96 -13.12 4.89
C THR A 74 2.42 -11.94 5.76
N PHE A 75 2.52 -10.76 5.18
CA PHE A 75 2.90 -9.55 5.90
C PHE A 75 2.05 -8.37 5.41
N GLU A 76 1.89 -7.38 6.29
CA GLU A 76 1.21 -6.12 5.98
C GLU A 76 2.15 -4.91 6.06
N ILE A 77 3.44 -5.17 6.29
CA ILE A 77 4.45 -4.13 6.49
C ILE A 77 5.79 -4.59 5.90
N GLU A 78 6.51 -3.69 5.27
CA GLU A 78 7.82 -3.95 4.66
C GLU A 78 8.97 -4.04 5.68
N LEU A 79 8.68 -3.82 6.97
CA LEU A 79 9.64 -4.00 8.07
C LEU A 79 9.81 -5.46 8.50
N ALA A 80 9.02 -6.39 7.95
CA ALA A 80 9.22 -7.82 8.15
C ALA A 80 10.60 -8.25 7.62
N ASP A 81 11.40 -8.94 8.45
CA ASP A 81 12.74 -9.39 8.04
C ASP A 81 12.63 -10.59 7.09
N GLN A 82 12.95 -10.35 5.80
CA GLN A 82 12.86 -11.36 4.76
C GLN A 82 13.75 -12.58 5.03
N ASN A 83 14.95 -12.40 5.64
CA ASN A 83 15.87 -13.50 5.91
C ASN A 83 15.37 -14.39 7.05
N VAL A 84 14.75 -13.76 8.07
CA VAL A 84 14.11 -14.51 9.18
C VAL A 84 12.91 -15.27 8.63
N MET A 85 12.05 -14.63 7.84
CA MET A 85 10.87 -15.28 7.27
C MET A 85 11.23 -16.46 6.35
N ASP A 86 12.25 -16.30 5.49
CA ASP A 86 12.69 -17.37 4.58
C ASP A 86 13.23 -18.57 5.37
N ARG A 87 14.15 -18.32 6.32
CA ARG A 87 14.71 -19.37 7.18
C ARG A 87 13.62 -20.10 7.98
N ILE A 88 12.68 -19.38 8.60
CA ILE A 88 11.58 -19.98 9.35
C ILE A 88 10.66 -20.80 8.44
N SER A 89 10.37 -20.28 7.25
CA SER A 89 9.59 -21.00 6.23
C SER A 89 10.25 -22.35 5.85
N GLU A 90 11.58 -22.34 5.63
CA GLU A 90 12.33 -23.57 5.33
C GLU A 90 12.32 -24.57 6.51
N GLU A 91 12.49 -24.10 7.75
CA GLU A 91 12.56 -24.93 8.94
C GLU A 91 11.21 -25.53 9.36
N THR A 92 10.13 -24.75 9.24
CA THR A 92 8.78 -25.17 9.64
C THR A 92 8.00 -25.82 8.52
N GLY A 93 8.35 -25.53 7.27
CA GLY A 93 7.58 -25.90 6.08
C GLY A 93 6.35 -25.03 5.85
N THR A 94 6.14 -23.95 6.62
CA THR A 94 5.04 -23.01 6.46
C THR A 94 5.38 -22.01 5.34
N PRO A 95 4.65 -22.01 4.22
CA PRO A 95 4.97 -21.13 3.09
C PRO A 95 4.71 -19.66 3.43
N VAL A 96 5.46 -18.75 2.77
CA VAL A 96 5.30 -17.30 2.85
C VAL A 96 4.86 -16.76 1.49
N HIS A 97 3.85 -15.88 1.48
CA HIS A 97 3.40 -15.18 0.28
C HIS A 97 2.97 -13.72 0.58
N PRO A 98 3.41 -12.76 -0.28
CA PRO A 98 4.41 -12.91 -1.35
C PRO A 98 5.71 -13.51 -0.83
N LYS A 99 6.60 -14.00 -1.72
CA LYS A 99 7.84 -14.64 -1.32
C LYS A 99 8.79 -13.64 -0.62
N PRO A 100 9.63 -14.10 0.34
CA PRO A 100 10.64 -13.25 0.97
C PRO A 100 11.58 -12.56 -0.04
N SER A 101 11.89 -13.21 -1.19
CA SER A 101 12.65 -12.61 -2.28
C SER A 101 12.01 -11.32 -2.83
N THR A 102 10.69 -11.25 -2.88
CA THR A 102 9.97 -10.02 -3.27
C THR A 102 10.19 -8.89 -2.26
N LEU A 103 10.20 -9.21 -0.95
CA LEU A 103 10.54 -8.21 0.07
C LEU A 103 11.98 -7.72 -0.08
N GLU A 104 12.94 -8.61 -0.37
CA GLU A 104 14.33 -8.27 -0.62
C GLU A 104 14.47 -7.27 -1.78
N THR A 105 13.81 -7.56 -2.91
CA THR A 105 13.78 -6.66 -4.08
C THR A 105 13.19 -5.29 -3.73
N ILE A 106 12.05 -5.26 -3.01
CA ILE A 106 11.34 -4.02 -2.70
C ILE A 106 12.02 -3.22 -1.59
N HIS A 107 12.69 -3.88 -0.65
CA HIS A 107 13.33 -3.22 0.48
C HIS A 107 14.42 -2.22 0.06
N ASP A 108 15.16 -2.50 -1.03
CA ASP A 108 16.17 -1.61 -1.59
C ASP A 108 15.68 -0.98 -2.91
N LYS A 109 15.32 0.31 -2.86
CA LYS A 109 14.78 1.04 -4.02
C LYS A 109 15.70 1.00 -5.25
N LEU A 110 17.03 0.96 -5.07
CA LEU A 110 17.97 0.87 -6.18
C LEU A 110 17.98 -0.51 -6.82
N VAL A 111 17.90 -1.58 -6.01
CA VAL A 111 17.77 -2.96 -6.51
C VAL A 111 16.46 -3.10 -7.26
N GLN A 112 15.37 -2.68 -6.65
CA GLN A 112 14.04 -2.69 -7.25
C GLN A 112 14.02 -2.01 -8.63
N LYS A 113 14.54 -0.78 -8.72
CA LYS A 113 14.56 -0.02 -9.99
C LYS A 113 15.40 -0.71 -11.07
N ARG A 114 16.54 -1.32 -10.70
CA ARG A 114 17.38 -2.06 -11.66
C ARG A 114 16.70 -3.30 -12.19
N GLU A 115 16.11 -4.12 -11.32
CA GLU A 115 15.42 -5.34 -11.74
C GLU A 115 14.23 -5.03 -12.64
N LEU A 116 13.50 -3.96 -12.34
CA LEU A 116 12.35 -3.52 -13.15
C LEU A 116 12.79 -2.93 -14.49
N GLU A 117 13.84 -2.09 -14.52
CA GLU A 117 14.42 -1.56 -15.75
C GLU A 117 14.94 -2.70 -16.66
N ASP A 118 15.66 -3.67 -16.08
CA ASP A 118 16.15 -4.84 -16.80
C ASP A 118 15.01 -5.70 -17.38
N ALA A 119 13.86 -5.72 -16.73
CA ALA A 119 12.64 -6.37 -17.22
C ALA A 119 11.84 -5.52 -18.22
N GLY A 120 12.25 -4.27 -18.47
CA GLY A 120 11.58 -3.37 -19.41
C GLY A 120 10.41 -2.58 -18.83
N VAL A 121 10.21 -2.60 -17.50
CA VAL A 121 9.22 -1.76 -16.83
C VAL A 121 9.66 -0.29 -16.91
N PRO A 122 8.80 0.64 -17.36
CA PRO A 122 9.15 2.04 -17.45
C PRO A 122 9.33 2.64 -16.05
N VAL A 123 10.55 3.13 -15.78
CA VAL A 123 10.91 3.81 -14.53
C VAL A 123 11.52 5.19 -14.84
N PRO A 124 11.42 6.18 -13.96
CA PRO A 124 12.18 7.42 -14.12
C PRO A 124 13.68 7.11 -14.20
N PRO A 125 14.49 7.83 -15.02
CA PRO A 125 15.93 7.70 -15.02
C PRO A 125 16.53 7.82 -13.62
N PHE A 126 17.43 6.92 -13.25
CA PHE A 126 17.97 6.85 -11.89
C PHE A 126 19.46 6.46 -11.87
N ARG A 127 20.11 6.70 -10.74
CA ARG A 127 21.47 6.17 -10.46
C ARG A 127 21.73 6.01 -8.96
N ALA A 128 22.72 5.18 -8.62
CA ALA A 128 23.27 5.10 -7.27
C ALA A 128 23.97 6.42 -6.91
N VAL A 129 23.99 6.73 -5.62
CA VAL A 129 24.70 7.88 -5.06
C VAL A 129 25.67 7.39 -3.99
N ASP A 130 26.96 7.58 -4.25
CA ASP A 130 28.04 7.34 -3.30
C ASP A 130 28.53 8.66 -2.67
N ASP A 131 28.49 9.75 -3.44
CA ASP A 131 28.85 11.09 -2.99
C ASP A 131 28.03 12.20 -3.69
N ALA A 132 28.27 13.47 -3.28
CA ALA A 132 27.54 14.61 -3.83
C ALA A 132 27.84 14.88 -5.33
N ASP A 133 28.95 14.38 -5.87
CA ASP A 133 29.27 14.55 -7.29
C ASP A 133 28.37 13.66 -8.16
N ASP A 134 27.89 12.52 -7.64
CA ASP A 134 26.88 11.70 -8.34
C ASP A 134 25.55 12.44 -8.50
N ILE A 135 25.13 13.21 -7.47
CA ILE A 135 23.92 14.04 -7.53
C ILE A 135 24.12 15.16 -8.54
N ARG A 136 25.31 15.82 -8.54
CA ARG A 136 25.63 16.88 -9.52
C ARG A 136 25.64 16.34 -10.95
N ALA A 137 26.15 15.12 -11.15
CA ALA A 137 26.13 14.45 -12.43
C ALA A 137 24.70 14.07 -12.87
N ALA A 138 23.84 13.64 -11.92
CA ALA A 138 22.41 13.40 -12.21
C ALA A 138 21.73 14.69 -12.69
N ILE A 139 21.99 15.83 -12.04
CA ILE A 139 21.45 17.13 -12.48
C ILE A 139 21.94 17.50 -13.88
N ASP A 140 23.20 17.17 -14.25
CA ASP A 140 23.71 17.42 -15.60
C ASP A 140 22.99 16.57 -16.66
N ASP A 141 22.68 15.32 -16.32
CA ASP A 141 22.11 14.36 -17.27
C ASP A 141 20.58 14.45 -17.35
N TYR A 142 19.90 14.69 -16.21
CA TYR A 142 18.44 14.63 -16.10
C TYR A 142 17.79 16.01 -16.03
N GLY A 143 18.56 17.06 -15.72
CA GLY A 143 18.02 18.39 -15.40
C GLY A 143 17.73 18.53 -13.89
N ALA A 144 17.51 19.78 -13.46
CA ALA A 144 17.06 20.08 -12.11
C ALA A 144 15.55 20.41 -12.12
N PRO A 145 14.81 20.11 -11.03
CA PRO A 145 15.27 19.37 -9.84
C PRO A 145 15.48 17.87 -10.11
N VAL A 146 16.20 17.20 -9.20
CA VAL A 146 16.23 15.72 -9.11
C VAL A 146 15.73 15.28 -7.73
N MET A 147 15.27 14.05 -7.61
CA MET A 147 14.79 13.49 -6.33
C MET A 147 15.83 12.55 -5.74
N LEU A 148 16.45 12.94 -4.63
CA LEU A 148 17.32 12.08 -3.85
C LEU A 148 16.47 11.23 -2.91
N LYS A 149 16.69 9.91 -2.89
CA LYS A 149 15.93 8.96 -2.09
C LYS A 149 16.84 8.08 -1.24
N ALA A 150 16.47 7.87 0.02
CA ALA A 150 17.06 6.78 0.80
C ALA A 150 16.73 5.44 0.12
N ARG A 151 17.71 4.55 -0.01
CA ARG A 151 17.49 3.24 -0.62
C ARG A 151 16.63 2.33 0.23
N THR A 152 16.72 2.46 1.57
CA THR A 152 15.98 1.62 2.53
C THR A 152 15.32 2.49 3.61
N GLY A 153 14.25 1.99 4.24
CA GLY A 153 13.65 2.59 5.45
C GLY A 153 12.77 3.82 5.22
N GLY A 154 12.54 4.26 3.97
CA GLY A 154 11.60 5.34 3.65
C GLY A 154 10.16 4.82 3.56
N TYR A 155 9.20 5.56 4.14
CA TYR A 155 7.76 5.33 3.98
C TYR A 155 7.02 6.67 4.08
N ASP A 156 5.86 6.79 3.45
CA ASP A 156 5.06 8.02 3.41
C ASP A 156 5.94 9.27 3.10
N GLY A 157 6.74 9.21 2.01
CA GLY A 157 7.63 10.29 1.57
C GLY A 157 8.88 10.56 2.41
N ARG A 158 9.02 9.93 3.56
CA ARG A 158 10.20 10.10 4.41
C ARG A 158 11.45 9.53 3.75
N GLY A 159 12.51 10.35 3.69
CA GLY A 159 13.76 9.99 3.03
C GLY A 159 13.82 10.36 1.55
N ASN A 160 12.83 11.10 1.03
CA ASN A 160 12.85 11.75 -0.26
C ASN A 160 13.24 13.22 -0.09
N VAL A 161 14.19 13.71 -0.88
CA VAL A 161 14.69 15.08 -0.81
C VAL A 161 14.80 15.65 -2.22
N PRO A 162 14.00 16.66 -2.59
CA PRO A 162 14.19 17.35 -3.86
C PRO A 162 15.48 18.15 -3.83
N VAL A 163 16.28 18.06 -4.90
CA VAL A 163 17.56 18.78 -5.05
C VAL A 163 17.41 19.76 -6.21
N GLU A 164 17.21 21.03 -5.86
CA GLU A 164 16.89 22.10 -6.82
C GLU A 164 18.09 22.56 -7.65
N SER A 165 19.30 22.41 -7.10
CA SER A 165 20.53 22.81 -7.78
C SER A 165 21.75 21.99 -7.34
N LYS A 166 22.84 22.07 -8.12
CA LYS A 166 24.12 21.45 -7.77
C LYS A 166 24.72 21.96 -6.46
N ALA A 167 24.36 23.16 -6.03
CA ALA A 167 24.84 23.74 -4.78
C ALA A 167 24.25 23.04 -3.56
N ASP A 168 23.05 22.47 -3.69
CA ASP A 168 22.31 21.83 -2.60
C ASP A 168 22.70 20.36 -2.42
N ALA A 169 23.53 19.79 -3.30
CA ALA A 169 23.83 18.36 -3.35
C ALA A 169 24.48 17.82 -2.06
N GLU A 170 25.35 18.58 -1.39
CA GLU A 170 25.98 18.15 -0.14
C GLU A 170 24.98 18.16 1.01
N ASP A 171 24.23 19.24 1.18
CA ASP A 171 23.23 19.37 2.24
C ASP A 171 22.11 18.32 2.07
N ALA A 172 21.69 18.04 0.84
CA ALA A 172 20.70 17.02 0.53
C ALA A 172 21.22 15.62 0.91
N LEU A 173 22.47 15.29 0.54
CA LEU A 173 23.07 14.00 0.88
C LEU A 173 23.24 13.81 2.40
N GLU A 174 23.61 14.86 3.13
CA GLU A 174 23.72 14.83 4.59
C GLU A 174 22.34 14.64 5.27
N SER A 175 21.25 15.06 4.63
CA SER A 175 19.90 14.91 5.17
C SER A 175 19.33 13.50 5.02
N VAL A 176 19.88 12.70 4.09
CA VAL A 176 19.47 11.31 3.87
C VAL A 176 20.34 10.37 4.68
N ALA A 177 19.72 9.58 5.55
CA ALA A 177 20.44 8.60 6.35
C ALA A 177 20.75 7.32 5.54
N GLY A 178 22.04 6.95 5.44
CA GLY A 178 22.49 5.70 4.83
C GLY A 178 22.66 5.75 3.31
N PRO A 179 22.67 4.59 2.63
CA PRO A 179 22.80 4.51 1.18
C PRO A 179 21.68 5.25 0.45
N ALA A 180 22.01 5.96 -0.61
CA ALA A 180 21.07 6.76 -1.39
C ALA A 180 21.07 6.41 -2.87
N MET A 181 20.02 6.84 -3.56
CA MET A 181 19.89 6.87 -5.01
C MET A 181 19.27 8.21 -5.43
N VAL A 182 19.46 8.61 -6.66
CA VAL A 182 18.85 9.80 -7.23
C VAL A 182 18.05 9.41 -8.46
N GLU A 183 16.86 9.99 -8.60
CA GLU A 183 15.98 9.86 -9.76
C GLU A 183 15.76 11.22 -10.43
N SER A 184 15.45 11.20 -11.74
CA SER A 184 14.93 12.39 -12.40
C SER A 184 13.61 12.80 -11.73
N PHE A 185 13.40 14.08 -11.57
CA PHE A 185 12.09 14.58 -11.16
C PHE A 185 11.10 14.36 -12.32
N VAL A 186 9.94 13.80 -11.99
CA VAL A 186 8.89 13.55 -12.99
C VAL A 186 7.89 14.69 -12.94
N ASP A 187 7.71 15.37 -14.05
CA ASP A 187 6.63 16.32 -14.25
C ASP A 187 5.38 15.54 -14.66
N PHE A 188 4.58 15.16 -13.67
CA PHE A 188 3.38 14.34 -13.87
C PHE A 188 2.10 15.20 -13.89
N GLU A 189 1.12 14.75 -14.65
CA GLU A 189 -0.24 15.32 -14.63
C GLU A 189 -1.04 14.75 -13.45
N ARG A 190 -0.86 13.46 -13.17
CA ARG A 190 -1.53 12.74 -12.07
C ARG A 190 -0.62 11.69 -11.46
N GLU A 191 -0.84 11.41 -10.19
CA GLU A 191 -0.45 10.16 -9.58
C GLU A 191 -1.60 9.18 -9.70
N VAL A 192 -1.32 7.98 -10.18
CA VAL A 192 -2.31 6.93 -10.33
C VAL A 192 -1.83 5.64 -9.70
N SER A 193 -2.73 4.74 -9.35
CA SER A 193 -2.36 3.43 -8.83
C SER A 193 -3.19 2.30 -9.42
N VAL A 194 -2.52 1.18 -9.65
CA VAL A 194 -3.16 -0.09 -9.97
C VAL A 194 -2.97 -1.02 -8.77
N ILE A 195 -4.08 -1.41 -8.17
CA ILE A 195 -4.06 -2.57 -7.28
C ILE A 195 -4.11 -3.80 -8.16
N ALA A 196 -3.13 -4.68 -8.00
CA ALA A 196 -3.04 -5.91 -8.79
C ALA A 196 -2.94 -7.12 -7.86
N VAL A 197 -3.43 -8.27 -8.31
CA VAL A 197 -3.37 -9.52 -7.55
C VAL A 197 -2.78 -10.64 -8.40
N LYS A 198 -1.85 -11.38 -7.81
CA LYS A 198 -1.20 -12.55 -8.40
C LYS A 198 -1.62 -13.80 -7.67
N GLY A 199 -2.32 -14.70 -8.35
CA GLY A 199 -2.64 -16.05 -7.92
C GLY A 199 -1.59 -17.06 -8.37
N ASP A 200 -1.92 -18.36 -8.40
CA ASP A 200 -1.02 -19.40 -8.90
C ASP A 200 -0.78 -19.29 -10.42
N ASP A 201 -1.85 -19.24 -11.18
CA ASP A 201 -1.83 -19.25 -12.65
C ASP A 201 -2.59 -18.06 -13.26
N GLU A 202 -3.00 -17.10 -12.44
CA GLU A 202 -3.82 -15.97 -12.87
C GLU A 202 -3.37 -14.66 -12.24
N VAL A 203 -3.55 -13.56 -12.97
CA VAL A 203 -3.32 -12.20 -12.55
C VAL A 203 -4.59 -11.39 -12.83
N ALA A 204 -4.97 -10.54 -11.91
CA ALA A 204 -6.07 -9.59 -12.14
C ALA A 204 -5.66 -8.19 -11.65
N THR A 205 -6.14 -7.17 -12.34
CA THR A 205 -5.98 -5.76 -11.96
C THR A 205 -7.31 -5.18 -11.55
N PHE A 206 -7.30 -4.33 -10.56
CA PHE A 206 -8.44 -3.49 -10.22
C PHE A 206 -8.50 -2.26 -11.15
N PRO A 207 -9.64 -1.58 -11.26
CA PRO A 207 -9.75 -0.31 -11.95
C PRO A 207 -8.69 0.70 -11.50
N LEU A 208 -8.17 1.47 -12.46
CA LEU A 208 -7.18 2.51 -12.21
C LEU A 208 -7.75 3.56 -11.23
N GLY A 209 -7.02 3.82 -10.16
CA GLY A 209 -7.31 4.88 -9.20
C GLY A 209 -6.42 6.09 -9.44
N GLU A 210 -6.99 7.30 -9.37
CA GLU A 210 -6.26 8.55 -9.30
C GLU A 210 -6.02 8.90 -7.83
N ASN A 211 -4.77 9.19 -7.48
CA ASN A 211 -4.36 9.49 -6.11
C ASN A 211 -4.07 10.99 -5.96
N VAL A 212 -4.60 11.58 -4.91
CA VAL A 212 -4.30 12.96 -4.52
C VAL A 212 -3.44 12.92 -3.26
N HIS A 213 -2.19 13.38 -3.38
CA HIS A 213 -1.28 13.52 -2.25
C HIS A 213 -1.13 15.00 -1.86
N GLU A 214 -1.04 15.23 -0.56
CA GLU A 214 -0.59 16.50 0.01
C GLU A 214 0.48 16.19 1.04
N ASP A 215 1.59 16.92 1.01
CA ASP A 215 2.76 16.67 1.85
C ASP A 215 3.24 15.20 1.78
N GLU A 216 3.22 14.62 0.57
CA GLU A 216 3.56 13.22 0.27
C GLU A 216 2.67 12.17 0.96
N ILE A 217 1.55 12.58 1.55
CA ILE A 217 0.58 11.68 2.20
C ILE A 217 -0.68 11.61 1.35
N LEU A 218 -1.09 10.38 1.04
CA LEU A 218 -2.33 10.12 0.31
C LEU A 218 -3.53 10.69 1.08
N ARG A 219 -4.26 11.61 0.44
CA ARG A 219 -5.52 12.17 0.93
C ARG A 219 -6.71 11.44 0.37
N GLU A 220 -6.76 11.31 -0.95
CA GLU A 220 -7.92 10.81 -1.66
C GLU A 220 -7.51 9.81 -2.75
N THR A 221 -8.40 8.86 -3.04
CA THR A 221 -8.32 8.00 -4.23
C THR A 221 -9.66 8.05 -4.96
N ILE A 222 -9.63 8.40 -6.24
CA ILE A 222 -10.79 8.62 -7.11
C ILE A 222 -10.85 7.48 -8.14
N VAL A 223 -11.97 6.77 -8.23
CA VAL A 223 -12.12 5.61 -9.13
C VAL A 223 -13.46 5.64 -9.88
N PRO A 224 -13.44 5.51 -11.20
CA PRO A 224 -12.26 5.38 -12.07
C PRO A 224 -11.44 6.68 -12.13
N ALA A 225 -10.13 6.53 -12.34
CA ALA A 225 -9.24 7.67 -12.57
C ALA A 225 -9.71 8.53 -13.76
N ARG A 226 -9.49 9.84 -13.71
CA ARG A 226 -9.84 10.79 -14.78
C ARG A 226 -8.83 10.77 -15.93
N SER A 227 -8.24 9.62 -16.17
CA SER A 227 -7.26 9.36 -17.23
C SER A 227 -7.95 8.88 -18.52
N SER A 228 -7.26 9.00 -19.65
CA SER A 228 -7.75 8.48 -20.92
C SER A 228 -7.71 6.95 -20.95
N GLU A 229 -8.55 6.32 -21.78
CA GLU A 229 -8.54 4.86 -21.97
C GLU A 229 -7.14 4.34 -22.37
N ALA A 230 -6.42 5.06 -23.23
CA ALA A 230 -5.08 4.67 -23.66
C ALA A 230 -4.03 4.72 -22.53
N VAL A 231 -4.17 5.66 -21.59
CA VAL A 231 -3.33 5.75 -20.39
C VAL A 231 -3.68 4.61 -19.44
N THR A 232 -4.97 4.36 -19.22
CA THR A 232 -5.46 3.27 -18.37
C THR A 232 -4.94 1.91 -18.82
N GLU A 233 -5.00 1.60 -20.12
CA GLU A 233 -4.45 0.35 -20.67
C GLU A 233 -2.93 0.24 -20.46
N ARG A 234 -2.18 1.35 -20.68
CA ARG A 234 -0.73 1.36 -20.39
C ARG A 234 -0.43 1.11 -18.91
N ALA A 235 -1.20 1.70 -18.01
CA ALA A 235 -1.04 1.46 -16.58
C ALA A 235 -1.27 -0.01 -16.20
N TYR A 236 -2.25 -0.66 -16.83
CA TYR A 236 -2.48 -2.10 -16.64
C TYR A 236 -1.36 -2.96 -17.21
N ASP A 237 -0.79 -2.58 -18.35
CA ASP A 237 0.34 -3.30 -18.94
C ASP A 237 1.56 -3.20 -18.02
N VAL A 238 1.91 -1.99 -17.56
CA VAL A 238 2.99 -1.79 -16.58
C VAL A 238 2.77 -2.61 -15.31
N ALA A 239 1.53 -2.63 -14.79
CA ALA A 239 1.23 -3.41 -13.59
C ALA A 239 1.40 -4.93 -13.82
N ARG A 240 1.07 -5.44 -15.01
CA ARG A 240 1.30 -6.86 -15.35
C ARG A 240 2.79 -7.17 -15.46
N ASP A 241 3.56 -6.31 -16.13
CA ASP A 241 5.02 -6.44 -16.25
C ASP A 241 5.71 -6.44 -14.88
N VAL A 242 5.28 -5.57 -13.96
CA VAL A 242 5.73 -5.59 -12.56
C VAL A 242 5.48 -6.94 -11.90
N LEU A 243 4.27 -7.51 -12.05
CA LEU A 243 3.94 -8.80 -11.45
C LEU A 243 4.70 -9.97 -12.04
N GLU A 244 5.25 -9.86 -13.27
CA GLU A 244 6.14 -10.88 -13.84
C GLU A 244 7.47 -10.93 -13.09
N VAL A 245 7.96 -9.81 -12.59
CA VAL A 245 9.22 -9.71 -11.80
C VAL A 245 9.01 -10.18 -10.35
N MET A 246 7.84 -9.90 -9.77
CA MET A 246 7.57 -10.20 -8.37
C MET A 246 7.27 -11.68 -8.14
N ASP A 247 7.83 -12.24 -7.07
CA ASP A 247 7.67 -13.64 -6.70
C ASP A 247 6.56 -13.87 -5.67
N GLY A 248 5.83 -14.97 -5.84
CA GLY A 248 4.79 -15.38 -4.90
C GLY A 248 3.41 -14.83 -5.27
N ARG A 249 2.46 -15.11 -4.38
CA ARG A 249 1.04 -14.78 -4.55
C ARG A 249 0.64 -13.67 -3.59
N GLY A 250 -0.35 -12.88 -3.94
CA GLY A 250 -0.86 -11.82 -3.08
C GLY A 250 -1.31 -10.60 -3.88
N VAL A 251 -1.69 -9.57 -3.15
CA VAL A 251 -2.01 -8.26 -3.70
C VAL A 251 -0.77 -7.39 -3.68
N TYR A 252 -0.66 -6.55 -4.71
CA TYR A 252 0.37 -5.54 -4.87
C TYR A 252 -0.29 -4.19 -5.12
N GLY A 253 0.13 -3.17 -4.39
CA GLY A 253 -0.17 -1.77 -4.69
C GLY A 253 0.93 -1.20 -5.56
N ILE A 254 0.60 -0.78 -6.76
CA ILE A 254 1.56 -0.27 -7.75
C ILE A 254 1.24 1.20 -8.01
N GLU A 255 2.12 2.08 -7.56
CA GLU A 255 1.99 3.53 -7.74
C GLU A 255 2.74 3.99 -8.97
N LEU A 256 2.09 4.80 -9.77
CA LEU A 256 2.52 5.21 -11.11
C LEU A 256 2.37 6.72 -11.27
N PHE A 257 3.22 7.31 -12.09
CA PHE A 257 3.06 8.67 -12.59
C PHE A 257 2.46 8.64 -14.01
N GLU A 258 1.37 9.35 -14.21
CA GLU A 258 0.87 9.73 -15.54
C GLU A 258 1.51 11.06 -15.92
N THR A 259 2.39 11.06 -16.92
CA THR A 259 3.03 12.29 -17.39
C THR A 259 2.09 13.11 -18.28
N THR A 260 2.43 14.38 -18.52
CA THR A 260 1.62 15.30 -19.34
C THR A 260 1.47 14.86 -20.80
N ASP A 261 2.36 14.03 -21.32
CA ASP A 261 2.27 13.42 -22.65
C ASP A 261 1.63 12.01 -22.62
N GLY A 262 1.16 11.59 -21.46
CA GLY A 262 0.41 10.36 -21.24
C GLY A 262 1.26 9.10 -21.14
N GLU A 263 2.57 9.21 -20.90
CA GLU A 263 3.40 8.07 -20.53
C GLU A 263 3.10 7.65 -19.09
N ILE A 264 3.36 6.38 -18.79
CA ILE A 264 3.25 5.81 -17.45
C ILE A 264 4.63 5.42 -16.96
N LEU A 265 5.01 5.93 -15.80
CA LEU A 265 6.27 5.60 -15.14
C LEU A 265 5.99 5.02 -13.74
N LEU A 266 6.70 3.95 -13.39
CA LEU A 266 6.59 3.35 -12.08
C LEU A 266 7.25 4.24 -11.00
N ASN A 267 6.47 4.56 -9.95
CA ASN A 267 6.97 5.21 -8.75
C ASN A 267 7.39 4.19 -7.69
N GLU A 268 6.42 3.45 -7.12
CA GLU A 268 6.66 2.56 -5.99
C GLU A 268 5.78 1.30 -6.06
N ILE A 269 6.21 0.23 -5.38
CA ILE A 269 5.47 -1.03 -5.25
C ILE A 269 5.39 -1.41 -3.78
N ALA A 270 4.18 -1.73 -3.33
CA ALA A 270 3.94 -2.37 -2.04
C ALA A 270 3.47 -3.82 -2.26
N PRO A 271 4.15 -4.85 -1.73
CA PRO A 271 3.82 -6.27 -1.97
C PRO A 271 2.75 -6.76 -0.97
N ARG A 272 1.69 -5.99 -0.80
CA ARG A 272 0.61 -6.18 0.16
C ARG A 272 -0.61 -5.33 -0.21
N PRO A 273 -1.76 -5.52 0.44
CA PRO A 273 -2.86 -4.56 0.34
C PRO A 273 -2.38 -3.13 0.60
N HIS A 274 -2.84 -2.17 -0.19
CA HIS A 274 -2.35 -0.80 -0.18
C HIS A 274 -3.45 0.21 0.20
N ASN A 275 -3.04 1.35 0.76
CA ASN A 275 -3.97 2.40 1.16
C ASN A 275 -4.78 2.95 -0.03
N SER A 276 -4.15 3.14 -1.19
CA SER A 276 -4.86 3.56 -2.41
C SER A 276 -5.87 2.52 -2.93
N GLY A 277 -5.92 1.32 -2.34
CA GLY A 277 -6.88 0.27 -2.66
C GLY A 277 -8.00 0.10 -1.63
N HIS A 278 -8.11 0.94 -0.60
CA HIS A 278 -9.15 0.80 0.43
C HIS A 278 -10.56 0.94 -0.13
N TRP A 279 -10.75 1.79 -1.14
CA TRP A 279 -12.00 1.95 -1.87
C TRP A 279 -12.59 0.63 -2.42
N THR A 280 -11.73 -0.40 -2.60
CA THR A 280 -12.16 -1.70 -3.13
C THR A 280 -13.13 -2.44 -2.22
N ILE A 281 -13.21 -2.08 -0.93
CA ILE A 281 -14.12 -2.72 0.03
C ILE A 281 -15.56 -2.54 -0.42
N GLU A 282 -15.97 -1.32 -0.72
CA GLU A 282 -17.32 -0.99 -1.19
C GLU A 282 -17.42 -0.96 -2.72
N GLY A 283 -16.37 -0.44 -3.37
CA GLY A 283 -16.37 -0.11 -4.80
C GLY A 283 -16.25 -1.32 -5.72
N THR A 284 -15.82 -2.51 -5.25
CA THR A 284 -15.66 -3.68 -6.12
C THR A 284 -16.44 -4.90 -5.68
N GLN A 285 -16.50 -5.92 -6.56
CA GLN A 285 -17.18 -7.18 -6.23
C GLN A 285 -16.41 -7.99 -5.20
N THR A 286 -15.07 -7.98 -5.26
CA THR A 286 -14.18 -8.63 -4.30
C THR A 286 -13.09 -7.62 -3.93
N SER A 287 -12.97 -7.27 -2.66
CA SER A 287 -11.99 -6.28 -2.19
C SER A 287 -10.54 -6.76 -2.34
N GLN A 288 -9.59 -5.84 -2.33
CA GLN A 288 -8.17 -6.17 -2.31
C GLN A 288 -7.81 -7.11 -1.13
N PHE A 289 -8.46 -6.95 0.01
CA PHE A 289 -8.20 -7.77 1.19
C PHE A 289 -8.69 -9.19 1.00
N GLU A 290 -9.90 -9.39 0.49
CA GLU A 290 -10.40 -10.73 0.17
C GLU A 290 -9.60 -11.39 -0.96
N GLN A 291 -9.19 -10.62 -1.97
CA GLN A 291 -8.29 -11.11 -3.02
C GLN A 291 -6.95 -11.56 -2.46
N HIS A 292 -6.37 -10.81 -1.50
CA HIS A 292 -5.13 -11.20 -0.85
C HIS A 292 -5.28 -12.53 -0.09
N VAL A 293 -6.33 -12.67 0.70
CA VAL A 293 -6.67 -13.94 1.39
C VAL A 293 -6.76 -15.10 0.41
N ARG A 294 -7.50 -14.93 -0.69
CA ARG A 294 -7.66 -15.95 -1.71
C ARG A 294 -6.34 -16.28 -2.40
N ALA A 295 -5.59 -15.27 -2.80
CA ALA A 295 -4.31 -15.43 -3.49
C ALA A 295 -3.30 -16.20 -2.65
N VAL A 296 -3.05 -15.77 -1.39
CA VAL A 296 -2.05 -16.42 -0.53
C VAL A 296 -2.42 -17.87 -0.25
N LEU A 297 -3.71 -18.20 -0.09
CA LEU A 297 -4.20 -19.55 0.11
C LEU A 297 -4.24 -20.41 -1.18
N GLY A 298 -3.91 -19.83 -2.34
CA GLY A 298 -4.02 -20.52 -3.64
C GLY A 298 -5.47 -20.82 -4.04
N TRP A 299 -6.40 -19.99 -3.59
CA TRP A 299 -7.80 -20.09 -3.99
C TRP A 299 -8.05 -19.27 -5.27
N PRO A 300 -9.12 -19.61 -6.03
CA PRO A 300 -9.49 -18.84 -7.21
C PRO A 300 -9.72 -17.37 -6.87
N LEU A 301 -9.21 -16.48 -7.70
CA LEU A 301 -9.43 -15.04 -7.55
C LEU A 301 -10.91 -14.70 -7.78
N GLY A 302 -11.37 -13.65 -7.12
CA GLY A 302 -12.69 -13.09 -7.34
C GLY A 302 -12.68 -12.03 -8.44
N SER A 303 -13.84 -11.50 -8.79
CA SER A 303 -13.97 -10.41 -9.75
C SER A 303 -13.48 -9.09 -9.15
N THR A 304 -12.59 -8.40 -9.87
CA THR A 304 -12.12 -7.05 -9.54
C THR A 304 -13.00 -5.94 -10.14
N ALA A 305 -14.13 -6.31 -10.76
CA ALA A 305 -14.99 -5.37 -11.44
C ALA A 305 -15.56 -4.32 -10.49
N LEU A 306 -15.55 -3.07 -10.94
CA LEU A 306 -16.17 -1.94 -10.25
C LEU A 306 -17.69 -2.18 -10.12
N ARG A 307 -18.23 -1.85 -8.96
CA ARG A 307 -19.68 -1.84 -8.72
C ARG A 307 -20.28 -0.50 -9.11
N SER A 308 -19.63 0.57 -8.67
CA SER A 308 -20.00 1.95 -8.98
C SER A 308 -18.79 2.87 -8.85
N PRO A 309 -18.80 4.06 -9.44
CA PRO A 309 -17.80 5.08 -9.14
C PRO A 309 -17.65 5.28 -7.63
N THR A 310 -16.41 5.47 -7.18
CA THR A 310 -16.07 5.46 -5.75
C THR A 310 -14.96 6.45 -5.47
N VAL A 311 -15.06 7.18 -4.37
CA VAL A 311 -14.00 8.03 -3.83
C VAL A 311 -13.71 7.60 -2.40
N MET A 312 -12.43 7.44 -2.07
CA MET A 312 -11.96 7.21 -0.71
C MET A 312 -11.17 8.42 -0.23
N THR A 313 -11.44 8.90 0.99
CA THR A 313 -10.63 9.91 1.67
C THR A 313 -10.09 9.36 2.98
N ASN A 314 -8.80 9.62 3.26
CA ASN A 314 -8.17 9.25 4.52
C ASN A 314 -8.56 10.23 5.63
N LEU A 315 -8.87 9.71 6.81
CA LEU A 315 -9.01 10.48 8.03
C LEU A 315 -7.65 10.52 8.72
N LEU A 316 -6.96 11.63 8.58
CA LEU A 316 -5.63 11.85 9.18
C LEU A 316 -5.78 12.54 10.52
N GLY A 317 -4.89 12.21 11.46
CA GLY A 317 -4.90 12.84 12.78
C GLY A 317 -4.66 14.36 12.65
N ASP A 318 -5.73 15.12 12.75
CA ASP A 318 -5.69 16.59 12.84
C ASP A 318 -5.55 17.02 14.31
N VAL A 319 -4.34 16.84 14.83
CA VAL A 319 -3.96 17.16 16.19
C VAL A 319 -2.58 17.82 16.21
N GLU A 320 -2.35 18.76 17.13
CA GLU A 320 -1.03 19.40 17.27
C GLU A 320 -0.02 18.50 18.00
N GLU A 321 -0.48 17.72 18.97
CA GLU A 321 0.32 16.82 19.78
C GLU A 321 -0.32 15.43 19.84
N GLU A 322 0.47 14.41 20.18
CA GLU A 322 -0.01 13.05 20.37
C GLU A 322 -1.00 12.98 21.52
N GLY A 323 -2.17 12.37 21.28
CA GLY A 323 -3.25 12.25 22.27
C GLY A 323 -4.12 11.01 22.04
N PRO A 324 -5.16 10.82 22.86
CA PRO A 324 -6.11 9.74 22.67
C PRO A 324 -6.78 9.80 21.30
N ALA A 325 -6.98 8.66 20.67
CA ALA A 325 -7.67 8.58 19.40
C ALA A 325 -9.18 8.71 19.59
N GLN A 326 -9.71 9.91 19.41
CA GLN A 326 -11.12 10.21 19.54
C GLN A 326 -11.59 11.07 18.35
N LEU A 327 -12.55 10.53 17.58
CA LEU A 327 -13.18 11.21 16.43
C LEU A 327 -14.61 11.60 16.82
N GLY A 328 -14.94 12.87 16.70
CA GLY A 328 -16.30 13.40 16.91
C GLY A 328 -16.96 13.78 15.59
N ASP A 329 -18.22 14.18 15.71
CA ASP A 329 -19.05 14.73 14.62
C ASP A 329 -19.23 13.78 13.41
N ILE A 330 -19.27 12.46 13.68
CA ILE A 330 -19.40 11.42 12.65
C ILE A 330 -20.83 11.23 12.13
N ASP A 331 -21.81 11.90 12.69
CA ASP A 331 -23.23 11.70 12.37
C ASP A 331 -23.50 11.92 10.87
N GLU A 332 -22.87 12.92 10.27
CA GLU A 332 -23.03 13.24 8.85
C GLU A 332 -22.54 12.10 7.96
N ILE A 333 -21.41 11.45 8.31
CA ILE A 333 -20.93 10.27 7.58
C ILE A 333 -21.94 9.13 7.68
N LEU A 334 -22.48 8.89 8.90
CA LEU A 334 -23.39 7.78 9.14
C LEU A 334 -24.78 8.00 8.49
N GLU A 335 -25.18 9.24 8.26
CA GLU A 335 -26.46 9.61 7.63
C GLU A 335 -26.37 9.75 6.10
N THR A 336 -25.16 9.88 5.54
CA THR A 336 -24.96 10.05 4.09
C THR A 336 -25.10 8.72 3.34
N PRO A 337 -26.06 8.58 2.41
CA PRO A 337 -26.19 7.40 1.58
C PRO A 337 -24.91 7.16 0.76
N GLY A 338 -24.47 5.91 0.65
CA GLY A 338 -23.26 5.54 -0.07
C GLY A 338 -21.95 5.80 0.69
N ALA A 339 -21.98 6.48 1.84
CA ALA A 339 -20.78 6.67 2.67
C ALA A 339 -20.56 5.50 3.63
N SER A 340 -19.31 5.09 3.77
CA SER A 340 -18.85 4.05 4.69
C SER A 340 -17.64 4.53 5.49
N LEU A 341 -17.72 4.44 6.82
CA LEU A 341 -16.65 4.81 7.73
C LEU A 341 -15.85 3.59 8.16
N HIS A 342 -14.54 3.65 7.99
CA HIS A 342 -13.59 2.67 8.49
C HIS A 342 -12.65 3.29 9.52
N TRP A 343 -12.90 3.04 10.80
CA TRP A 343 -12.04 3.47 11.89
C TRP A 343 -11.05 2.37 12.25
N TYR A 344 -9.73 2.69 12.22
CA TYR A 344 -8.70 1.65 12.31
C TYR A 344 -8.47 1.09 13.73
N GLY A 345 -8.92 1.79 14.77
CA GLY A 345 -8.77 1.32 16.16
C GLY A 345 -7.39 1.57 16.75
N LYS A 346 -6.62 2.51 16.22
CA LYS A 346 -5.37 2.97 16.82
C LYS A 346 -5.66 3.74 18.11
N HIS A 347 -4.90 3.48 19.18
CA HIS A 347 -5.16 4.06 20.51
C HIS A 347 -4.79 5.55 20.61
N GLN A 348 -3.89 6.02 19.76
CA GLN A 348 -3.37 7.39 19.80
C GLN A 348 -3.46 8.04 18.42
N ALA A 349 -4.00 9.26 18.40
CA ALA A 349 -3.88 10.16 17.27
C ALA A 349 -2.52 10.88 17.33
N ARG A 350 -1.89 11.07 16.18
CA ARG A 350 -0.68 11.89 16.00
C ARG A 350 -0.86 12.71 14.73
N PRO A 351 -0.18 13.85 14.60
CA PRO A 351 -0.24 14.64 13.37
C PRO A 351 -0.03 13.78 12.12
N LEU A 352 -0.95 13.89 11.19
CA LEU A 352 -0.95 13.21 9.87
C LEU A 352 -0.98 11.67 9.93
N ARG A 353 -1.18 11.05 11.10
CA ARG A 353 -1.34 9.60 11.19
C ARG A 353 -2.66 9.18 10.58
N LYS A 354 -2.64 8.21 9.66
CA LYS A 354 -3.85 7.60 9.10
C LYS A 354 -4.62 6.89 10.19
N MET A 355 -5.79 7.44 10.58
CA MET A 355 -6.61 6.98 11.70
C MET A 355 -7.84 6.20 11.24
N GLY A 356 -8.31 6.48 10.04
CA GLY A 356 -9.45 5.87 9.40
C GLY A 356 -9.53 6.30 7.93
N HIS A 357 -10.61 5.91 7.27
CA HIS A 357 -10.99 6.45 5.97
C HIS A 357 -12.51 6.46 5.83
N VAL A 358 -12.98 7.28 4.92
CA VAL A 358 -14.36 7.28 4.43
C VAL A 358 -14.34 6.89 2.97
N THR A 359 -15.20 5.96 2.58
CA THR A 359 -15.45 5.62 1.18
C THR A 359 -16.84 6.11 0.82
N VAL A 360 -16.97 6.83 -0.29
CA VAL A 360 -18.25 7.27 -0.85
C VAL A 360 -18.45 6.59 -2.20
N THR A 361 -19.53 5.82 -2.33
CA THR A 361 -19.92 5.15 -3.57
C THR A 361 -21.13 5.83 -4.18
N ALA A 362 -21.26 5.84 -5.51
CA ALA A 362 -22.44 6.36 -6.16
C ALA A 362 -23.69 5.58 -5.73
N ASP A 363 -24.75 6.29 -5.34
CA ASP A 363 -26.05 5.72 -4.94
C ASP A 363 -27.03 5.65 -6.14
N GLY A 364 -26.67 6.23 -7.27
CA GLY A 364 -27.45 6.26 -8.50
C GLY A 364 -26.61 6.39 -9.76
N ASP A 365 -27.29 6.31 -10.92
CA ASP A 365 -26.63 6.40 -12.23
C ASP A 365 -26.18 7.83 -12.59
N ASP A 366 -26.61 8.84 -11.83
CA ASP A 366 -26.40 10.26 -12.14
C ASP A 366 -25.19 10.85 -11.38
N ASP A 367 -24.62 10.16 -10.37
CA ASP A 367 -23.50 10.67 -9.57
C ASP A 367 -22.17 10.57 -10.34
N SER A 368 -21.55 11.71 -10.58
CA SER A 368 -20.21 11.76 -11.16
C SER A 368 -19.12 11.56 -10.09
N VAL A 369 -17.91 11.18 -10.51
CA VAL A 369 -16.77 11.08 -9.59
C VAL A 369 -16.42 12.43 -8.93
N ASP A 370 -16.70 13.55 -9.59
CA ASP A 370 -16.46 14.88 -9.02
C ASP A 370 -17.48 15.22 -7.92
N ASP A 371 -18.76 14.81 -8.06
CA ASP A 371 -19.77 14.95 -7.00
C ASP A 371 -19.42 14.09 -5.78
N LEU A 372 -18.94 12.86 -6.00
CA LEU A 372 -18.47 11.99 -4.93
C LEU A 372 -17.26 12.56 -4.22
N LEU A 373 -16.34 13.19 -4.97
CA LEU A 373 -15.14 13.82 -4.40
C LEU A 373 -15.51 15.02 -3.52
N GLU A 374 -16.47 15.85 -3.96
CA GLU A 374 -16.99 16.95 -3.15
C GLU A 374 -17.63 16.42 -1.86
N THR A 375 -18.47 15.40 -1.98
CA THR A 375 -19.08 14.74 -0.81
C THR A 375 -18.05 14.17 0.15
N ALA A 376 -17.03 13.47 -0.36
CA ALA A 376 -15.99 12.87 0.49
C ALA A 376 -15.18 13.94 1.26
N ARG A 377 -14.90 15.07 0.60
CA ARG A 377 -14.22 16.23 1.23
C ARG A 377 -15.08 16.91 2.29
N ASP A 378 -16.36 17.09 2.02
CA ASP A 378 -17.29 17.67 2.98
C ASP A 378 -17.41 16.78 4.23
N LEU A 379 -17.48 15.46 4.05
CA LEU A 379 -17.53 14.50 5.16
C LEU A 379 -16.23 14.45 5.97
N GLU A 380 -15.08 14.55 5.30
CA GLU A 380 -13.77 14.63 5.98
C GLU A 380 -13.66 15.93 6.79
N ALA A 381 -14.08 17.06 6.21
CA ALA A 381 -14.05 18.37 6.88
C ALA A 381 -15.06 18.50 8.02
N ALA A 382 -16.14 17.69 8.04
CA ALA A 382 -17.15 17.73 9.08
C ALA A 382 -16.69 17.05 10.38
N VAL A 383 -15.78 16.09 10.33
CA VAL A 383 -15.32 15.36 11.52
C VAL A 383 -14.20 16.12 12.25
N THR A 384 -14.14 15.93 13.56
CA THR A 384 -13.14 16.59 14.40
C THR A 384 -12.40 15.59 15.29
N PHE A 385 -11.07 15.70 15.34
CA PHE A 385 -10.29 14.99 16.35
C PHE A 385 -10.41 15.73 17.68
N GLN A 386 -10.85 15.03 18.71
CA GLN A 386 -11.03 15.62 20.04
C GLN A 386 -9.76 15.38 20.87
N PRO A 387 -9.32 16.37 21.66
CA PRO A 387 -8.10 16.29 22.48
C PRO A 387 -8.23 15.31 23.66
#